data_9cdcf11565ad3ef9b68330f2662132b5
#
_entry.id   9cdcf11565ad3ef9b68330f2662132b5
#
_cell.length_a   1.000
_cell.length_b   1.000
_cell.length_c   1.000
_cell.angle_alpha   90.00
_cell.angle_beta   90.00
_cell.angle_gamma   90.00
#
_symmetry.space_group_name_H-M   'P 1'
#
loop_
_entity.id
_entity.type
_entity.pdbx_description
1 polymer ?
#
loop_
_entity_poly.entity_id
_entity_poly.type
_entity_poly.pdbx_seq_one_letter_code
_entity_poly.pdbx_strand_id
1 'polypeptide(L)'
;MIRSELIAKLSAENPHLSQKDVERVVTAILERICHALSNGGRAELRGFGAFSVRGRPARSGRNPRTGDSVEVRAKAVPFFKSGKELRLRLNASGDV
;
A
#
# COMPACT_ATOMS: atom_id res chain seq x y z
N MET A 1 10.75 -5.13 6.87
CA MET A 1 11.00 -3.68 7.07
C MET A 1 9.72 -3.02 7.58
N ILE A 2 9.82 -2.33 8.68
CA ILE A 2 8.72 -1.55 9.22
C ILE A 2 8.99 -0.06 9.03
N ARG A 3 7.99 0.78 9.27
CA ARG A 3 8.08 2.23 9.04
C ARG A 3 9.26 2.88 9.75
N SER A 4 9.49 2.56 11.01
CA SER A 4 10.59 3.13 11.79
C SER A 4 11.95 2.75 11.22
N GLU A 5 12.09 1.53 10.71
CA GLU A 5 13.32 1.08 10.05
C GLU A 5 13.56 1.81 8.73
N LEU A 6 12.51 2.04 7.96
CA LEU A 6 12.60 2.82 6.74
C LEU A 6 13.08 4.23 7.02
N ILE A 7 12.49 4.89 8.01
CA ILE A 7 12.89 6.24 8.42
C ILE A 7 14.34 6.27 8.86
N ALA A 8 14.75 5.29 9.67
CA ALA A 8 16.14 5.21 10.15
C ALA A 8 17.13 5.03 9.00
N LYS A 9 16.83 4.18 8.03
CA LYS A 9 17.70 3.97 6.88
C LYS A 9 17.80 5.21 6.01
N LEU A 10 16.69 5.86 5.75
CA LEU A 10 16.68 7.10 4.96
C LEU A 10 17.42 8.22 5.67
N SER A 11 17.30 8.32 7.00
CA SER A 11 18.03 9.31 7.78
C SER A 11 19.54 9.09 7.70
N ALA A 12 19.97 7.83 7.77
CA ALA A 12 21.38 7.49 7.65
C ALA A 12 21.95 7.83 6.26
N GLU A 13 21.15 7.66 5.21
CA GLU A 13 21.54 7.96 3.83
C GLU A 13 21.46 9.45 3.50
N ASN A 14 20.77 10.24 4.32
CA ASN A 14 20.56 11.67 4.11
C ASN A 14 20.94 12.46 5.36
N PRO A 15 22.23 12.48 5.74
CA PRO A 15 22.67 13.09 7.01
C PRO A 15 22.45 14.60 7.08
N HIS A 16 22.19 15.25 5.95
CA HIS A 16 21.86 16.67 5.90
C HIS A 16 20.41 16.98 6.37
N LEU A 17 19.58 15.95 6.54
CA LEU A 17 18.23 16.09 7.01
C LEU A 17 18.12 15.56 8.45
N SER A 18 17.29 16.21 9.26
CA SER A 18 16.99 15.68 10.58
C SER A 18 16.09 14.45 10.46
N GLN A 19 16.12 13.58 11.44
CA GLN A 19 15.23 12.42 11.47
C GLN A 19 13.76 12.85 11.41
N LYS A 20 13.44 13.95 12.07
CA LYS A 20 12.08 14.53 12.06
C LYS A 20 11.65 14.95 10.66
N ASP A 21 12.57 15.55 9.88
CA ASP A 21 12.28 15.93 8.50
C ASP A 21 12.05 14.73 7.62
N VAL A 22 12.86 13.69 7.76
CA VAL A 22 12.70 12.43 7.03
C VAL A 22 11.35 11.79 7.37
N GLU A 23 10.98 11.77 8.64
CA GLU A 23 9.69 11.24 9.07
C GLU A 23 8.53 12.00 8.43
N ARG A 24 8.62 13.32 8.36
CA ARG A 24 7.61 14.16 7.72
C ARG A 24 7.46 13.86 6.23
N VAL A 25 8.58 13.66 5.54
CA VAL A 25 8.57 13.33 4.11
C VAL A 25 7.91 11.97 3.88
N VAL A 26 8.30 10.97 4.64
CA VAL A 26 7.73 9.62 4.55
C VAL A 26 6.22 9.67 4.81
N THR A 27 5.81 10.35 5.86
CA THR A 27 4.40 10.52 6.20
C THR A 27 3.64 11.22 5.08
N ALA A 28 4.21 12.29 4.52
CA ALA A 28 3.56 13.04 3.44
C ALA A 28 3.34 12.17 2.20
N ILE A 29 4.31 11.35 1.83
CA ILE A 29 4.20 10.45 0.67
C ILE A 29 3.08 9.43 0.91
N LEU A 30 3.08 8.78 2.06
CA LEU A 30 2.08 7.77 2.39
C LEU A 30 0.68 8.36 2.47
N GLU A 31 0.55 9.54 3.06
CA GLU A 31 -0.75 10.23 3.15
C GLU A 31 -1.27 10.65 1.78
N ARG A 32 -0.41 11.07 0.87
CA ARG A 32 -0.83 11.41 -0.50
C ARG A 32 -1.38 10.19 -1.23
N ILE A 33 -0.75 9.03 -1.05
CA ILE A 33 -1.25 7.79 -1.62
C ILE A 33 -2.62 7.44 -1.01
N CYS A 34 -2.74 7.50 0.30
CA CYS A 34 -4.01 7.25 0.99
C CYS A 34 -5.10 8.21 0.54
N HIS A 35 -4.77 9.49 0.39
CA HIS A 35 -5.73 10.51 -0.06
C HIS A 35 -6.24 10.23 -1.47
N ALA A 36 -5.34 9.89 -2.39
CA ALA A 36 -5.73 9.55 -3.75
C ALA A 36 -6.69 8.35 -3.78
N LEU A 37 -6.40 7.31 -2.99
CA LEU A 37 -7.24 6.12 -2.93
C LEU A 37 -8.57 6.40 -2.25
N SER A 38 -8.59 7.23 -1.21
CA SER A 38 -9.82 7.59 -0.49
C SER A 38 -10.82 8.30 -1.38
N ASN A 39 -10.34 9.00 -2.40
CA ASN A 39 -11.18 9.70 -3.37
C ASN A 39 -11.51 8.85 -4.59
N GLY A 40 -11.27 7.54 -4.53
CA GLY A 40 -11.56 6.62 -5.62
C GLY A 40 -10.57 6.67 -6.78
N GLY A 41 -9.48 7.41 -6.62
CA GLY A 41 -8.43 7.51 -7.62
C GLY A 41 -7.38 6.42 -7.51
N ARG A 42 -6.28 6.63 -8.20
CA ARG A 42 -5.15 5.70 -8.18
C ARG A 42 -3.85 6.48 -8.00
N ALA A 43 -2.86 5.81 -7.49
CA ALA A 43 -1.51 6.35 -7.38
C ALA A 43 -0.57 5.50 -8.20
N GLU A 44 -0.04 6.06 -9.27
CA GLU A 44 0.82 5.38 -10.21
C GLU A 44 2.26 5.86 -10.02
N LEU A 45 3.14 4.96 -9.59
CA LEU A 45 4.54 5.26 -9.35
C LEU A 45 5.37 4.51 -10.38
N ARG A 46 5.78 5.24 -11.40
CA ARG A 46 6.50 4.67 -12.54
C ARG A 46 7.74 3.90 -12.07
N GLY A 47 7.89 2.67 -12.56
CA GLY A 47 8.99 1.80 -12.19
C GLY A 47 8.74 0.96 -10.95
N PHE A 48 7.83 1.39 -10.09
CA PHE A 48 7.49 0.68 -8.86
C PHE A 48 6.19 -0.09 -8.97
N GLY A 49 5.11 0.60 -9.25
CA GLY A 49 3.79 -0.02 -9.36
C GLY A 49 2.66 0.99 -9.25
N ALA A 50 1.46 0.47 -9.16
CA ALA A 50 0.26 1.28 -9.07
C ALA A 50 -0.64 0.78 -7.96
N PHE A 51 -1.11 1.72 -7.14
CA PHE A 51 -2.13 1.49 -6.15
C PHE A 51 -3.48 1.90 -6.72
N SER A 52 -4.48 1.08 -6.52
CA SER A 52 -5.85 1.38 -6.96
C SER A 52 -6.83 0.87 -5.92
N VAL A 53 -8.09 1.18 -6.14
CA VAL A 53 -9.16 0.74 -5.24
C VAL A 53 -9.99 -0.30 -5.97
N ARG A 54 -10.28 -1.40 -5.29
CA ARG A 54 -11.22 -2.41 -5.79
C ARG A 54 -12.42 -2.46 -4.87
N GLY A 55 -13.60 -2.38 -5.48
CA GLY A 55 -14.84 -2.54 -4.75
C GLY A 55 -15.16 -4.02 -4.55
N ARG A 56 -15.69 -4.33 -3.38
CA ARG A 56 -16.30 -5.62 -3.10
C ARG A 56 -17.77 -5.37 -2.85
N PRO A 57 -18.67 -5.98 -3.65
CA PRO A 57 -20.10 -5.75 -3.48
C PRO A 57 -20.61 -6.30 -2.16
N ALA A 58 -21.71 -5.77 -1.71
CA ALA A 58 -22.42 -6.33 -0.57
C ALA A 58 -22.84 -7.76 -0.89
N ARG A 59 -22.79 -8.62 0.09
CA ARG A 59 -23.14 -10.03 -0.07
C ARG A 59 -23.73 -10.59 1.20
N SER A 60 -24.43 -11.71 1.08
CA SER A 60 -24.87 -12.49 2.22
C SER A 60 -23.76 -13.48 2.59
N GLY A 61 -23.43 -13.53 3.86
CA GLY A 61 -22.53 -14.51 4.42
C GLY A 61 -23.23 -15.33 5.49
N ARG A 62 -22.55 -16.31 6.05
CA ARG A 62 -23.04 -17.08 7.18
C ARG A 62 -22.09 -16.95 8.35
N ASN A 63 -22.68 -16.84 9.53
CA ASN A 63 -21.92 -16.90 10.77
C ASN A 63 -21.50 -18.37 10.98
N PRO A 64 -20.20 -18.68 10.97
CA PRO A 64 -19.73 -20.07 11.13
C PRO A 64 -20.06 -20.65 12.51
N ARG A 65 -20.43 -19.82 13.45
CA ARG A 65 -20.73 -20.20 14.82
C ARG A 65 -22.18 -20.61 15.01
N THR A 66 -23.09 -19.89 14.38
CA THR A 66 -24.56 -20.11 14.56
C THR A 66 -25.21 -20.59 13.27
N GLY A 67 -24.58 -20.47 12.13
CA GLY A 67 -25.15 -20.78 10.84
C GLY A 67 -26.10 -19.73 10.30
N ASP A 68 -26.30 -18.63 11.04
CA ASP A 68 -27.23 -17.58 10.64
C ASP A 68 -26.68 -16.78 9.47
N SER A 69 -27.59 -16.25 8.64
CA SER A 69 -27.24 -15.35 7.57
C SER A 69 -26.80 -14.00 8.12
N VAL A 70 -25.69 -13.48 7.59
CA VAL A 70 -25.17 -12.16 7.95
C VAL A 70 -24.99 -11.36 6.69
N GLU A 71 -25.45 -10.11 6.69
CA GLU A 71 -25.20 -9.20 5.59
C GLU A 71 -23.81 -8.60 5.71
N VAL A 72 -23.03 -8.74 4.65
CA VAL A 72 -21.71 -8.12 4.52
C VAL A 72 -21.84 -6.90 3.60
N ARG A 73 -21.51 -5.74 4.14
CA ARG A 73 -21.59 -4.47 3.41
C ARG A 73 -20.59 -4.42 2.28
N ALA A 74 -20.91 -3.64 1.26
CA ALA A 74 -19.97 -3.30 0.21
C ALA A 74 -18.73 -2.63 0.83
N LYS A 75 -17.56 -2.98 0.32
CA LYS A 75 -16.28 -2.46 0.81
C LYS A 75 -15.41 -2.00 -0.34
N ALA A 76 -14.57 -1.01 -0.07
CA ALA A 76 -13.48 -0.64 -0.95
C ALA A 76 -12.19 -1.13 -0.31
N VAL A 77 -11.35 -1.81 -1.09
CA VAL A 77 -10.07 -2.32 -0.61
C VAL A 77 -8.94 -1.83 -1.50
N PRO A 78 -7.76 -1.56 -0.94
CA PRO A 78 -6.62 -1.19 -1.75
C PRO A 78 -6.08 -2.40 -2.50
N PHE A 79 -5.57 -2.14 -3.69
CA PHE A 79 -4.94 -3.15 -4.53
C PHE A 79 -3.65 -2.57 -5.08
N PHE A 80 -2.58 -3.34 -5.00
CA PHE A 80 -1.29 -2.96 -5.54
C PHE A 80 -0.89 -3.91 -6.67
N LYS A 81 -0.51 -3.33 -7.82
CA LYS A 81 0.05 -4.07 -8.93
C LYS A 81 1.47 -3.59 -9.16
N SER A 82 2.44 -4.50 -9.07
CA SER A 82 3.84 -4.16 -9.29
C SER A 82 4.11 -3.75 -10.74
N GLY A 83 4.99 -2.79 -10.92
CA GLY A 83 5.47 -2.39 -12.23
C GLY A 83 6.53 -3.34 -12.76
N LYS A 84 6.89 -3.13 -14.02
CA LYS A 84 7.88 -3.97 -14.72
C LYS A 84 9.24 -3.97 -14.00
N GLU A 85 9.73 -2.80 -13.61
CA GLU A 85 11.05 -2.70 -12.99
C GLU A 85 11.12 -3.42 -11.65
N LEU A 86 10.09 -3.28 -10.82
CA LEU A 86 10.05 -3.98 -9.55
C LEU A 86 10.04 -5.49 -9.76
N ARG A 87 9.22 -5.97 -10.70
CA ARG A 87 9.17 -7.41 -11.01
C ARG A 87 10.52 -7.92 -11.51
N LEU A 88 11.20 -7.16 -12.37
CA LEU A 88 12.51 -7.54 -12.86
C LEU A 88 13.53 -7.62 -11.73
N ARG A 89 13.50 -6.70 -10.80
CA ARG A 89 14.41 -6.71 -9.65
C ARG A 89 14.15 -7.90 -8.73
N LEU A 90 12.91 -8.31 -8.56
CA LEU A 90 12.56 -9.48 -7.76
C LEU A 90 13.00 -10.78 -8.41
N ASN A 91 13.09 -10.81 -9.72
CA ASN A 91 13.48 -11.99 -10.50
C ASN A 91 14.87 -11.85 -11.12
N ALA A 92 15.68 -10.94 -10.61
CA ALA A 92 16.98 -10.64 -11.19
C ALA A 92 17.95 -11.83 -11.15
N SER A 93 17.78 -12.77 -10.21
CA SER A 93 18.60 -13.97 -10.13
C SER A 93 18.21 -15.01 -11.18
N GLY A 94 17.04 -14.89 -11.80
CA GLY A 94 16.52 -15.85 -12.75
C GLY A 94 16.06 -17.17 -12.14
N ASP A 95 15.99 -17.27 -10.84
CA ASP A 95 15.66 -18.53 -10.12
C ASP A 95 14.19 -18.60 -9.70
N VAL A 96 13.35 -17.85 -10.33
CA VAL A 96 11.94 -17.77 -9.94
C VAL A 96 11.05 -18.24 -11.06
#